data_658375bde9ff7197a547ba809d5e661b
#
_entry.id   658375bde9ff7197a547ba809d5e661b
#
_cell.length_a   1.000
_cell.length_b   1.000
_cell.length_c   1.000
_cell.angle_alpha   90.00
_cell.angle_beta   90.00
_cell.angle_gamma   90.00
#
_symmetry.space_group_name_H-M   'P 1'
#
loop_
_entity.id
_entity.type
_entity.pdbx_description
1 polymer ?
#
loop_
_entity_poly.entity_id
_entity_poly.type
_entity_poly.pdbx_seq_one_letter_code
_entity_poly.pdbx_strand_id
1 'polypeptide(L)'
;MFKTDNYKNKTVVITGGTKGIGLGITKAYLSLSAKVIILARNKPKKQIQVKGNKALFYQCNVRDNANVEEVINEVFKANKCIDVLINNAGGAPLINSLDASMNFNNAIIDLNLNSSFTVSYYVAKKMIKKSSGCVITNISSVTATRPTPGSAAYGAAKGGLVNLTKTLAVEWAPRIRVNSIITGYIETENSLIHYGSKKDMKAVAKTIPMQRMGTPEDIANACIFLSSANSSWITGTAIEVHGGGESPAYLNSAKPK
;
A
#
# COMPACT_ATOMS: atom_id res chain seq x y z
N MET A 1 27.68 -4.30 -0.58
CA MET A 1 27.22 -5.66 -0.96
C MET A 1 25.76 -5.78 -0.55
N PHE A 2 24.84 -6.07 -1.48
CA PHE A 2 23.44 -6.28 -1.15
C PHE A 2 23.30 -7.52 -0.25
N LYS A 3 22.64 -7.33 0.91
CA LYS A 3 22.32 -8.44 1.80
C LYS A 3 21.12 -9.19 1.20
N THR A 4 21.24 -10.50 1.05
CA THR A 4 20.09 -11.34 0.73
C THR A 4 19.17 -11.40 1.96
N ASP A 5 18.03 -10.72 1.88
CA ASP A 5 17.08 -10.71 2.98
C ASP A 5 16.39 -12.05 3.11
N ASN A 6 16.50 -12.63 4.27
CA ASN A 6 15.78 -13.83 4.62
C ASN A 6 14.49 -13.45 5.37
N TYR A 7 13.35 -13.57 4.68
CA TYR A 7 12.02 -13.36 5.29
C TYR A 7 11.48 -14.61 6.00
N LYS A 8 12.20 -15.72 5.97
CA LYS A 8 11.87 -16.90 6.77
C LYS A 8 11.79 -16.48 8.25
N ASN A 9 10.70 -16.81 8.90
CA ASN A 9 10.38 -16.41 10.28
C ASN A 9 10.00 -14.92 10.48
N LYS A 10 9.88 -14.12 9.43
CA LYS A 10 9.32 -12.78 9.52
C LYS A 10 7.79 -12.82 9.39
N THR A 11 7.11 -12.13 10.28
CA THR A 11 5.66 -11.96 10.23
C THR A 11 5.33 -10.65 9.51
N VAL A 12 4.62 -10.77 8.39
CA VAL A 12 4.22 -9.66 7.51
C VAL A 12 2.70 -9.53 7.53
N VAL A 13 2.19 -8.41 8.00
CA VAL A 13 0.77 -8.08 8.02
C VAL A 13 0.45 -7.17 6.83
N ILE A 14 -0.58 -7.52 6.04
CA ILE A 14 -0.97 -6.78 4.84
C ILE A 14 -2.46 -6.49 4.90
N THR A 15 -2.84 -5.21 4.91
CA THR A 15 -4.25 -4.83 4.79
C THR A 15 -4.69 -4.87 3.32
N GLY A 16 -5.87 -5.45 3.06
CA GLY A 16 -6.39 -5.59 1.69
C GLY A 16 -5.58 -6.55 0.79
N GLY A 17 -4.90 -7.53 1.38
CA GLY A 17 -3.98 -8.47 0.70
C GLY A 17 -4.65 -9.53 -0.19
N THR A 18 -5.96 -9.46 -0.44
CA THR A 18 -6.71 -10.53 -1.15
C THR A 18 -6.85 -10.31 -2.65
N LYS A 19 -6.59 -9.10 -3.18
CA LYS A 19 -6.75 -8.73 -4.59
C LYS A 19 -5.81 -7.57 -4.97
N GLY A 20 -5.69 -7.31 -6.27
CA GLY A 20 -4.93 -6.19 -6.83
C GLY A 20 -3.49 -6.12 -6.35
N ILE A 21 -3.05 -4.91 -6.02
CA ILE A 21 -1.71 -4.62 -5.50
C ILE A 21 -1.43 -5.46 -4.25
N GLY A 22 -2.38 -5.51 -3.30
CA GLY A 22 -2.22 -6.28 -2.07
C GLY A 22 -2.01 -7.78 -2.30
N LEU A 23 -2.66 -8.37 -3.30
CA LEU A 23 -2.44 -9.78 -3.67
C LEU A 23 -1.03 -9.99 -4.25
N GLY A 24 -0.55 -9.06 -5.07
CA GLY A 24 0.83 -9.11 -5.57
C GLY A 24 1.84 -9.07 -4.43
N ILE A 25 1.67 -8.13 -3.49
CA ILE A 25 2.51 -8.02 -2.30
C ILE A 25 2.45 -9.32 -1.47
N THR A 26 1.23 -9.85 -1.23
CA THR A 26 1.02 -11.12 -0.51
C THR A 26 1.82 -12.26 -1.14
N LYS A 27 1.69 -12.44 -2.47
CA LYS A 27 2.39 -13.51 -3.20
C LYS A 27 3.92 -13.34 -3.14
N ALA A 28 4.40 -12.11 -3.26
CA ALA A 28 5.83 -11.80 -3.21
C ALA A 28 6.45 -12.17 -1.85
N TYR A 29 5.84 -11.77 -0.73
CA TYR A 29 6.33 -12.16 0.59
C TYR A 29 6.20 -13.67 0.86
N LEU A 30 5.14 -14.32 0.39
CA LEU A 30 5.04 -15.80 0.47
C LEU A 30 6.16 -16.50 -0.30
N SER A 31 6.56 -15.96 -1.47
CA SER A 31 7.66 -16.53 -2.27
C SER A 31 9.01 -16.44 -1.57
N LEU A 32 9.17 -15.51 -0.62
CA LEU A 32 10.32 -15.33 0.25
C LEU A 32 10.20 -16.08 1.58
N SER A 33 9.21 -16.97 1.69
CA SER A 33 8.95 -17.79 2.89
C SER A 33 8.58 -16.98 4.14
N ALA A 34 8.06 -15.76 3.97
CA ALA A 34 7.50 -14.99 5.07
C ALA A 34 6.20 -15.63 5.59
N LYS A 35 5.93 -15.45 6.87
CA LYS A 35 4.61 -15.72 7.45
C LYS A 35 3.70 -14.54 7.14
N VAL A 36 2.84 -14.68 6.12
CA VAL A 36 1.99 -13.59 5.64
C VAL A 36 0.60 -13.68 6.26
N ILE A 37 0.15 -12.57 6.82
CA ILE A 37 -1.16 -12.38 7.43
C ILE A 37 -1.91 -11.32 6.65
N ILE A 38 -3.10 -11.66 6.18
CA ILE A 38 -3.98 -10.77 5.43
C ILE A 38 -5.10 -10.29 6.33
N LEU A 39 -5.26 -8.97 6.43
CA LEU A 39 -6.41 -8.33 7.05
C LEU A 39 -7.34 -7.80 5.95
N ALA A 40 -8.55 -8.35 5.82
CA ALA A 40 -9.53 -7.86 4.87
C ALA A 40 -10.96 -8.22 5.29
N ARG A 41 -11.95 -7.50 4.76
CA ARG A 41 -13.37 -7.71 5.08
C ARG A 41 -13.90 -9.06 4.61
N ASN A 42 -13.43 -9.48 3.44
CA ASN A 42 -13.94 -10.68 2.78
C ASN A 42 -12.84 -11.72 2.60
N LYS A 43 -13.12 -12.96 3.02
CA LYS A 43 -12.22 -14.09 2.81
C LYS A 43 -12.04 -14.36 1.32
N PRO A 44 -10.82 -14.64 0.85
CA PRO A 44 -10.59 -15.00 -0.55
C PRO A 44 -11.28 -16.33 -0.88
N LYS A 45 -11.83 -16.44 -2.09
CA LYS A 45 -12.54 -17.66 -2.55
C LYS A 45 -11.62 -18.90 -2.59
N LYS A 46 -10.32 -18.68 -2.83
CA LYS A 46 -9.31 -19.75 -2.85
C LYS A 46 -8.17 -19.38 -1.91
N GLN A 47 -7.57 -20.39 -1.28
CA GLN A 47 -6.38 -20.21 -0.45
C GLN A 47 -5.27 -19.53 -1.27
N ILE A 48 -4.77 -18.41 -0.75
CA ILE A 48 -3.60 -17.75 -1.36
C ILE A 48 -2.35 -18.47 -0.87
N GLN A 49 -1.61 -19.04 -1.81
CA GLN A 49 -0.38 -19.79 -1.52
C GLN A 49 0.64 -19.64 -2.64
N VAL A 50 1.93 -19.70 -2.30
CA VAL A 50 3.08 -19.69 -3.23
C VAL A 50 4.15 -20.61 -2.69
N LYS A 51 4.67 -21.52 -3.52
CA LYS A 51 5.73 -22.48 -3.15
C LYS A 51 5.43 -23.24 -1.83
N GLY A 52 4.17 -23.64 -1.62
CA GLY A 52 3.74 -24.33 -0.40
C GLY A 52 3.45 -23.41 0.81
N ASN A 53 3.91 -22.17 0.81
CA ASN A 53 3.62 -21.20 1.86
C ASN A 53 2.20 -20.63 1.69
N LYS A 54 1.41 -20.66 2.75
CA LYS A 54 0.00 -20.23 2.75
C LYS A 54 -0.16 -18.93 3.54
N ALA A 55 -0.91 -17.98 2.99
CA ALA A 55 -1.30 -16.79 3.74
C ALA A 55 -2.37 -17.15 4.78
N LEU A 56 -2.25 -16.57 5.97
CA LEU A 56 -3.27 -16.61 7.01
C LEU A 56 -4.24 -15.44 6.80
N PHE A 57 -5.52 -15.70 6.93
CA PHE A 57 -6.57 -14.69 6.76
C PHE A 57 -7.26 -14.39 8.09
N TYR A 58 -7.34 -13.11 8.43
CA TYR A 58 -8.15 -12.59 9.52
C TYR A 58 -9.18 -11.61 8.96
N GLN A 59 -10.45 -11.82 9.28
CA GLN A 59 -11.50 -10.89 8.89
C GLN A 59 -11.34 -9.59 9.69
N CYS A 60 -11.19 -8.48 8.98
CA CYS A 60 -10.97 -7.18 9.60
C CYS A 60 -11.58 -6.07 8.75
N ASN A 61 -12.41 -5.25 9.39
CA ASN A 61 -12.83 -3.97 8.83
C ASN A 61 -11.89 -2.89 9.35
N VAL A 62 -10.95 -2.45 8.51
CA VAL A 62 -9.93 -1.46 8.89
C VAL A 62 -10.49 -0.08 9.25
N ARG A 63 -11.77 0.21 9.01
CA ARG A 63 -12.46 1.43 9.44
C ARG A 63 -13.11 1.32 10.81
N ASP A 64 -13.07 0.15 11.42
CA ASP A 64 -13.61 -0.10 12.77
C ASP A 64 -12.45 -0.26 13.75
N ASN A 65 -12.25 0.74 14.58
CA ASN A 65 -11.13 0.81 15.52
C ASN A 65 -11.13 -0.36 16.52
N ALA A 66 -12.30 -0.74 17.03
CA ALA A 66 -12.42 -1.84 17.98
C ALA A 66 -12.08 -3.18 17.34
N ASN A 67 -12.59 -3.40 16.12
CA ASN A 67 -12.28 -4.62 15.36
C ASN A 67 -10.79 -4.69 14.96
N VAL A 68 -10.17 -3.55 14.60
CA VAL A 68 -8.72 -3.52 14.32
C VAL A 68 -7.93 -3.88 15.58
N GLU A 69 -8.26 -3.32 16.74
CA GLU A 69 -7.57 -3.62 18.01
C GLU A 69 -7.68 -5.10 18.36
N GLU A 70 -8.88 -5.66 18.32
CA GLU A 70 -9.13 -7.07 18.57
C GLU A 70 -8.30 -7.98 17.66
N VAL A 71 -8.40 -7.78 16.35
CA VAL A 71 -7.71 -8.61 15.36
C VAL A 71 -6.18 -8.49 15.48
N ILE A 72 -5.63 -7.30 15.72
CA ILE A 72 -4.18 -7.13 15.95
C ILE A 72 -3.74 -7.84 17.23
N ASN A 73 -4.55 -7.83 18.28
CA ASN A 73 -4.26 -8.58 19.51
C ASN A 73 -4.23 -10.10 19.24
N GLU A 74 -5.21 -10.63 18.50
CA GLU A 74 -5.23 -12.04 18.07
C GLU A 74 -3.99 -12.41 17.24
N VAL A 75 -3.70 -11.62 16.22
CA VAL A 75 -2.52 -11.81 15.35
C VAL A 75 -1.24 -11.84 16.18
N PHE A 76 -1.08 -10.89 17.11
CA PHE A 76 0.11 -10.85 17.96
C PHE A 76 0.17 -12.02 18.93
N LYS A 77 -0.95 -12.42 19.55
CA LYS A 77 -1.02 -13.59 20.43
C LYS A 77 -0.58 -14.88 19.73
N ALA A 78 -1.04 -15.08 18.47
CA ALA A 78 -0.74 -16.28 17.69
C ALA A 78 0.69 -16.29 17.13
N ASN A 79 1.30 -15.11 16.86
CA ASN A 79 2.57 -15.03 16.14
C ASN A 79 3.74 -14.49 16.99
N LYS A 80 3.47 -13.91 18.17
CA LYS A 80 4.45 -13.35 19.12
C LYS A 80 5.20 -12.11 18.60
N CYS A 81 5.23 -11.86 17.29
CA CYS A 81 5.83 -10.67 16.69
C CYS A 81 5.09 -10.26 15.40
N ILE A 82 5.24 -9.00 15.05
CA ILE A 82 4.94 -8.45 13.74
C ILE A 82 6.20 -7.70 13.32
N ASP A 83 6.79 -8.07 12.18
CA ASP A 83 8.03 -7.46 11.68
C ASP A 83 7.76 -6.39 10.64
N VAL A 84 6.76 -6.62 9.79
CA VAL A 84 6.41 -5.72 8.69
C VAL A 84 4.90 -5.51 8.66
N LEU A 85 4.48 -4.26 8.50
CA LEU A 85 3.11 -3.89 8.17
C LEU A 85 3.08 -3.21 6.80
N ILE A 86 2.16 -3.65 5.94
CA ILE A 86 1.85 -2.98 4.69
C ILE A 86 0.40 -2.47 4.75
N ASN A 87 0.24 -1.17 4.86
CA ASN A 87 -1.05 -0.51 4.75
C ASN A 87 -1.39 -0.33 3.27
N ASN A 88 -2.12 -1.28 2.71
CA ASN A 88 -2.51 -1.27 1.31
C ASN A 88 -4.02 -1.11 1.12
N ALA A 89 -4.86 -1.44 2.10
CA ALA A 89 -6.30 -1.26 1.99
C ALA A 89 -6.65 0.18 1.63
N GLY A 90 -7.40 0.37 0.55
CA GLY A 90 -7.75 1.69 0.05
C GLY A 90 -8.41 1.64 -1.32
N GLY A 91 -8.62 2.82 -1.89
CA GLY A 91 -9.25 3.04 -3.19
C GLY A 91 -10.43 4.00 -3.10
N ALA A 92 -10.84 4.52 -4.26
CA ALA A 92 -12.03 5.34 -4.43
C ALA A 92 -12.53 5.20 -5.87
N PRO A 93 -13.85 5.26 -6.12
CA PRO A 93 -14.36 5.54 -7.45
C PRO A 93 -14.10 7.00 -7.82
N LEU A 94 -14.03 7.28 -9.13
CA LEU A 94 -13.96 8.66 -9.64
C LEU A 94 -15.36 9.30 -9.56
N ILE A 95 -15.44 10.46 -8.91
CA ILE A 95 -16.66 11.26 -8.82
C ILE A 95 -16.30 12.74 -8.73
N ASN A 96 -17.00 13.59 -9.47
CA ASN A 96 -16.78 15.03 -9.38
C ASN A 96 -17.06 15.52 -7.94
N SER A 97 -16.26 16.46 -7.45
CA SER A 97 -16.33 16.90 -6.05
C SER A 97 -17.67 17.55 -5.68
N LEU A 98 -18.38 18.17 -6.63
CA LEU A 98 -19.71 18.74 -6.41
C LEU A 98 -20.84 17.69 -6.42
N ASP A 99 -20.60 16.53 -7.05
CA ASP A 99 -21.56 15.42 -7.12
C ASP A 99 -21.38 14.45 -5.95
N ALA A 100 -20.25 14.50 -5.27
CA ALA A 100 -19.94 13.66 -4.12
C ALA A 100 -20.60 14.19 -2.84
N SER A 101 -21.38 13.35 -2.14
CA SER A 101 -21.88 13.74 -0.82
C SER A 101 -20.74 13.83 0.21
N MET A 102 -20.94 14.63 1.28
CA MET A 102 -19.97 14.71 2.37
C MET A 102 -19.78 13.37 3.08
N ASN A 103 -20.82 12.55 3.21
CA ASN A 103 -20.70 11.20 3.76
C ASN A 103 -19.80 10.31 2.89
N PHE A 104 -19.91 10.42 1.57
CA PHE A 104 -19.00 9.72 0.65
C PHE A 104 -17.55 10.19 0.85
N ASN A 105 -17.32 11.52 0.87
CA ASN A 105 -15.99 12.09 1.06
C ASN A 105 -15.36 11.65 2.39
N ASN A 106 -16.12 11.67 3.49
CA ASN A 106 -15.69 11.20 4.80
C ASN A 106 -15.32 9.70 4.76
N ALA A 107 -16.15 8.86 4.13
CA ALA A 107 -15.88 7.44 4.00
C ALA A 107 -14.60 7.14 3.18
N ILE A 108 -14.26 7.99 2.19
CA ILE A 108 -13.00 7.90 1.43
C ILE A 108 -11.80 8.28 2.30
N ILE A 109 -11.90 9.36 3.08
CA ILE A 109 -10.84 9.76 4.02
C ILE A 109 -10.64 8.68 5.08
N ASP A 110 -11.71 8.16 5.66
CA ASP A 110 -11.66 7.09 6.67
C ASP A 110 -10.96 5.84 6.14
N LEU A 111 -11.28 5.42 4.91
CA LEU A 111 -10.66 4.24 4.32
C LEU A 111 -9.20 4.46 3.94
N ASN A 112 -8.82 5.64 3.43
CA ASN A 112 -7.50 5.84 2.79
C ASN A 112 -6.46 6.53 3.68
N LEU A 113 -6.89 7.15 4.80
CA LEU A 113 -6.03 7.83 5.76
C LEU A 113 -6.24 7.27 7.17
N ASN A 114 -7.43 7.43 7.74
CA ASN A 114 -7.69 7.10 9.14
C ASN A 114 -7.45 5.61 9.42
N SER A 115 -7.89 4.73 8.52
CA SER A 115 -7.67 3.28 8.67
C SER A 115 -6.19 2.90 8.72
N SER A 116 -5.37 3.54 7.87
CA SER A 116 -3.92 3.30 7.85
C SER A 116 -3.26 3.78 9.13
N PHE A 117 -3.72 4.91 9.68
CA PHE A 117 -3.25 5.40 10.99
C PHE A 117 -3.67 4.46 12.11
N THR A 118 -4.94 4.07 12.18
CA THR A 118 -5.47 3.14 13.19
C THR A 118 -4.71 1.82 13.20
N VAL A 119 -4.54 1.17 12.05
CA VAL A 119 -3.81 -0.10 11.96
C VAL A 119 -2.34 0.10 12.36
N SER A 120 -1.69 1.17 11.88
CA SER A 120 -0.31 1.50 12.25
C SER A 120 -0.16 1.69 13.75
N TYR A 121 -1.07 2.39 14.40
CA TYR A 121 -1.06 2.64 15.84
C TYR A 121 -1.10 1.34 16.65
N TYR A 122 -2.06 0.45 16.39
CA TYR A 122 -2.18 -0.80 17.13
C TYR A 122 -1.03 -1.76 16.86
N VAL A 123 -0.53 -1.81 15.62
CA VAL A 123 0.64 -2.62 15.26
C VAL A 123 1.91 -2.05 15.89
N ALA A 124 2.13 -0.73 15.84
CA ALA A 124 3.30 -0.09 16.45
C ALA A 124 3.39 -0.35 17.95
N LYS A 125 2.28 -0.35 18.69
CA LYS A 125 2.23 -0.73 20.11
C LYS A 125 2.77 -2.16 20.38
N LYS A 126 2.69 -3.06 19.40
CA LYS A 126 3.27 -4.41 19.49
C LYS A 126 4.73 -4.41 19.01
N MET A 127 5.02 -3.71 17.91
CA MET A 127 6.37 -3.63 17.33
C MET A 127 7.39 -2.98 18.27
N ILE A 128 6.99 -1.91 19.00
CA ILE A 128 7.90 -1.14 19.87
C ILE A 128 8.47 -1.97 21.02
N LYS A 129 7.84 -3.10 21.35
CA LYS A 129 8.34 -4.05 22.35
C LYS A 129 9.57 -4.82 21.85
N LYS A 130 9.83 -4.82 20.56
CA LYS A 130 11.01 -5.39 19.92
C LYS A 130 12.14 -4.35 19.89
N SER A 131 13.38 -4.78 19.99
CA SER A 131 14.54 -3.88 20.08
C SER A 131 14.72 -2.99 18.84
N SER A 132 14.51 -3.54 17.64
CA SER A 132 14.63 -2.82 16.36
C SER A 132 14.18 -3.66 15.17
N GLY A 133 14.22 -3.07 13.98
CA GLY A 133 14.06 -3.79 12.69
C GLY A 133 12.61 -3.99 12.26
N CYS A 134 11.65 -3.30 12.88
CA CYS A 134 10.27 -3.29 12.40
C CYS A 134 10.07 -2.22 11.33
N VAL A 135 9.16 -2.50 10.37
CA VAL A 135 8.91 -1.61 9.24
C VAL A 135 7.41 -1.48 8.97
N ILE A 136 6.98 -0.25 8.73
CA ILE A 136 5.64 0.06 8.22
C ILE A 136 5.80 0.71 6.84
N THR A 137 5.07 0.20 5.84
CA THR A 137 5.01 0.78 4.50
C THR A 137 3.57 1.12 4.17
N ASN A 138 3.33 2.38 3.84
CA ASN A 138 2.02 2.91 3.45
C ASN A 138 1.93 2.99 1.92
N ILE A 139 0.90 2.38 1.33
CA ILE A 139 0.65 2.47 -0.12
C ILE A 139 -0.15 3.75 -0.39
N SER A 140 0.54 4.75 -0.95
CA SER A 140 -0.02 6.00 -1.40
C SER A 140 -0.28 5.99 -2.91
N SER A 141 -0.43 7.13 -3.53
CA SER A 141 -0.80 7.30 -4.94
C SER A 141 -0.21 8.58 -5.50
N VAL A 142 -0.01 8.66 -6.80
CA VAL A 142 0.34 9.91 -7.51
C VAL A 142 -0.68 11.04 -7.25
N THR A 143 -1.92 10.70 -6.87
CA THR A 143 -2.93 11.69 -6.46
C THR A 143 -2.55 12.45 -5.18
N ALA A 144 -1.57 11.97 -4.42
CA ALA A 144 -1.03 12.66 -3.25
C ALA A 144 -0.16 13.86 -3.61
N THR A 145 0.41 13.88 -4.81
CA THR A 145 1.43 14.86 -5.23
C THR A 145 1.02 15.70 -6.43
N ARG A 146 -0.07 15.34 -7.12
CA ARG A 146 -0.58 16.08 -8.27
C ARG A 146 -2.11 16.16 -8.29
N PRO A 147 -2.68 17.18 -8.95
CA PRO A 147 -4.13 17.27 -9.15
C PRO A 147 -4.67 16.04 -9.90
N THR A 148 -5.81 15.54 -9.42
CA THR A 148 -6.53 14.46 -10.11
C THR A 148 -8.03 14.75 -10.02
N PRO A 149 -8.62 15.37 -11.05
CA PRO A 149 -10.07 15.64 -11.09
C PRO A 149 -10.86 14.34 -10.85
N GLY A 150 -11.95 14.46 -10.09
CA GLY A 150 -12.76 13.31 -9.67
C GLY A 150 -12.21 12.52 -8.48
N SER A 151 -11.10 12.95 -7.86
CA SER A 151 -10.45 12.25 -6.74
C SER A 151 -10.12 13.17 -5.56
N ALA A 152 -10.91 14.22 -5.31
CA ALA A 152 -10.58 15.24 -4.31
C ALA A 152 -10.32 14.65 -2.91
N ALA A 153 -11.29 13.93 -2.34
CA ALA A 153 -11.14 13.31 -1.02
C ALA A 153 -10.04 12.21 -0.99
N TYR A 154 -9.91 11.46 -2.08
CA TYR A 154 -8.86 10.43 -2.18
C TYR A 154 -7.46 11.06 -2.25
N GLY A 155 -7.27 12.08 -3.08
CA GLY A 155 -6.01 12.82 -3.17
C GLY A 155 -5.62 13.45 -1.84
N ALA A 156 -6.57 14.11 -1.16
CA ALA A 156 -6.37 14.68 0.17
C ALA A 156 -5.95 13.59 1.19
N ALA A 157 -6.64 12.44 1.21
CA ALA A 157 -6.31 11.33 2.10
C ALA A 157 -4.91 10.75 1.82
N LYS A 158 -4.54 10.59 0.54
CA LYS A 158 -3.23 10.05 0.16
C LYS A 158 -2.10 11.06 0.38
N GLY A 159 -2.35 12.36 0.23
CA GLY A 159 -1.43 13.44 0.64
C GLY A 159 -1.24 13.47 2.16
N GLY A 160 -2.33 13.38 2.92
CA GLY A 160 -2.30 13.23 4.37
C GLY A 160 -1.52 11.99 4.83
N LEU A 161 -1.64 10.86 4.12
CA LEU A 161 -0.92 9.62 4.42
C LEU A 161 0.60 9.78 4.21
N VAL A 162 1.03 10.53 3.18
CA VAL A 162 2.45 10.85 2.96
C VAL A 162 2.99 11.72 4.10
N ASN A 163 2.23 12.74 4.54
CA ASN A 163 2.64 13.58 5.67
C ASN A 163 2.67 12.77 6.98
N LEU A 164 1.64 11.98 7.26
CA LEU A 164 1.57 11.07 8.40
C LEU A 164 2.79 10.14 8.44
N THR A 165 3.20 9.60 7.31
CA THR A 165 4.40 8.73 7.19
C THR A 165 5.65 9.44 7.72
N LYS A 166 5.87 10.70 7.35
CA LYS A 166 7.02 11.50 7.79
C LYS A 166 7.01 11.73 9.29
N THR A 167 5.86 12.08 9.84
CA THR A 167 5.69 12.31 11.29
C THR A 167 5.95 11.04 12.09
N LEU A 168 5.30 9.93 11.73
CA LEU A 168 5.46 8.67 12.44
C LEU A 168 6.88 8.08 12.32
N ALA A 169 7.57 8.36 11.22
CA ALA A 169 8.98 7.97 11.06
C ALA A 169 9.88 8.62 12.11
N VAL A 170 9.63 9.89 12.43
CA VAL A 170 10.40 10.62 13.46
C VAL A 170 10.01 10.16 14.86
N GLU A 171 8.72 10.00 15.13
CA GLU A 171 8.22 9.62 16.46
C GLU A 171 8.61 8.20 16.87
N TRP A 172 8.69 7.27 15.92
CA TRP A 172 8.87 5.84 16.20
C TRP A 172 10.29 5.31 15.96
N ALA A 173 11.16 6.15 15.37
CA ALA A 173 12.58 5.81 15.27
C ALA A 173 13.23 5.69 16.67
N PRO A 174 14.28 4.89 16.82
CA PRO A 174 14.91 3.99 15.84
C PRO A 174 14.25 2.60 15.76
N ARG A 175 13.16 2.35 16.48
CA ARG A 175 12.56 1.01 16.61
C ARG A 175 11.75 0.58 15.40
N ILE A 176 11.05 1.54 14.77
CA ILE A 176 10.19 1.29 13.63
C ILE A 176 10.55 2.30 12.53
N ARG A 177 10.84 1.81 11.33
CA ARG A 177 10.94 2.64 10.14
C ARG A 177 9.57 2.75 9.48
N VAL A 178 9.18 3.95 9.08
CA VAL A 178 7.90 4.19 8.42
C VAL A 178 8.15 4.88 7.09
N ASN A 179 7.72 4.27 5.99
CA ASN A 179 7.90 4.79 4.64
C ASN A 179 6.61 4.70 3.83
N SER A 180 6.54 5.41 2.72
CA SER A 180 5.42 5.37 1.79
C SER A 180 5.89 5.02 0.39
N ILE A 181 4.99 4.43 -0.41
CA ILE A 181 5.16 4.20 -1.84
C ILE A 181 4.08 4.99 -2.57
N ILE A 182 4.47 5.94 -3.42
CA ILE A 182 3.58 6.66 -4.30
C ILE A 182 3.44 5.84 -5.58
N THR A 183 2.28 5.17 -5.73
CA THR A 183 2.03 4.31 -6.88
C THR A 183 1.45 5.09 -8.05
N GLY A 184 1.90 4.76 -9.27
CA GLY A 184 1.27 5.22 -10.49
C GLY A 184 0.06 4.35 -10.91
N TYR A 185 -0.13 4.25 -12.22
CA TYR A 185 -1.18 3.40 -12.83
C TYR A 185 -0.73 1.94 -12.82
N ILE A 186 -1.41 1.13 -12.01
CA ILE A 186 -1.10 -0.29 -11.84
C ILE A 186 -2.20 -1.14 -12.47
N GLU A 187 -1.81 -2.06 -13.35
CA GLU A 187 -2.73 -3.02 -13.94
C GLU A 187 -3.11 -4.10 -12.92
N THR A 188 -4.41 -4.26 -12.69
CA THR A 188 -4.99 -5.25 -11.77
C THR A 188 -6.21 -5.88 -12.43
N GLU A 189 -6.81 -6.88 -11.79
CA GLU A 189 -8.04 -7.51 -12.25
C GLU A 189 -9.23 -6.54 -12.38
N ASN A 190 -9.18 -5.40 -11.71
CA ASN A 190 -10.23 -4.37 -11.75
C ASN A 190 -9.91 -3.22 -12.72
N SER A 191 -8.82 -3.28 -13.45
CA SER A 191 -8.37 -2.16 -14.30
C SER A 191 -9.37 -1.77 -15.39
N LEU A 192 -10.11 -2.73 -15.94
CA LEU A 192 -11.16 -2.44 -16.93
C LEU A 192 -12.29 -1.56 -16.35
N ILE A 193 -12.55 -1.65 -15.04
CA ILE A 193 -13.57 -0.81 -14.37
C ILE A 193 -13.09 0.64 -14.27
N HIS A 194 -11.79 0.85 -14.08
CA HIS A 194 -11.20 2.18 -13.89
C HIS A 194 -10.79 2.85 -15.20
N TYR A 195 -10.29 2.08 -16.16
CA TYR A 195 -9.67 2.61 -17.38
C TYR A 195 -10.46 2.31 -18.66
N GLY A 196 -11.58 1.56 -18.55
CA GLY A 196 -12.38 1.18 -19.70
C GLY A 196 -11.87 -0.07 -20.42
N SER A 197 -11.77 -0.04 -21.76
CA SER A 197 -11.37 -1.19 -22.55
C SER A 197 -9.86 -1.45 -22.54
N LYS A 198 -9.45 -2.62 -23.06
CA LYS A 198 -8.02 -2.90 -23.29
C LYS A 198 -7.34 -1.88 -24.22
N LYS A 199 -8.10 -1.27 -25.14
CA LYS A 199 -7.61 -0.19 -26.00
C LYS A 199 -7.30 1.06 -25.17
N ASP A 200 -8.19 1.42 -24.26
CA ASP A 200 -8.01 2.58 -23.38
C ASP A 200 -6.84 2.36 -22.42
N MET A 201 -6.69 1.16 -21.86
CA MET A 201 -5.53 0.80 -21.04
C MET A 201 -4.21 0.94 -21.80
N LYS A 202 -4.17 0.53 -23.10
CA LYS A 202 -2.99 0.74 -23.94
C LYS A 202 -2.73 2.24 -24.19
N ALA A 203 -3.78 3.06 -24.30
CA ALA A 203 -3.63 4.50 -24.43
C ALA A 203 -3.05 5.10 -23.17
N VAL A 204 -3.55 4.71 -21.98
CA VAL A 204 -2.97 5.09 -20.69
C VAL A 204 -1.49 4.67 -20.59
N ALA A 205 -1.15 3.44 -20.96
CA ALA A 205 0.23 2.96 -20.94
C ALA A 205 1.19 3.84 -21.75
N LYS A 206 0.74 4.38 -22.89
CA LYS A 206 1.53 5.27 -23.73
C LYS A 206 1.80 6.65 -23.11
N THR A 207 1.02 7.08 -22.14
CA THR A 207 1.27 8.35 -21.42
C THR A 207 2.38 8.22 -20.37
N ILE A 208 2.73 6.99 -20.00
CA ILE A 208 3.75 6.69 -19.00
C ILE A 208 5.11 6.59 -19.71
N PRO A 209 6.18 7.25 -19.24
CA PRO A 209 7.51 7.17 -19.87
C PRO A 209 8.04 5.75 -20.09
N MET A 210 7.77 4.84 -19.15
CA MET A 210 8.13 3.42 -19.28
C MET A 210 7.26 2.63 -20.29
N GLN A 211 6.31 3.28 -20.98
CA GLN A 211 5.45 2.73 -22.05
C GLN A 211 4.64 1.49 -21.64
N ARG A 212 4.41 1.32 -20.35
CA ARG A 212 3.55 0.29 -19.77
C ARG A 212 2.92 0.77 -18.47
N MET A 213 1.79 0.21 -18.13
CA MET A 213 1.30 0.29 -16.75
C MET A 213 2.22 -0.52 -15.83
N GLY A 214 2.31 -0.11 -14.57
CA GLY A 214 2.95 -0.92 -13.55
C GLY A 214 2.14 -2.18 -13.23
N THR A 215 2.77 -3.12 -12.58
CA THR A 215 2.16 -4.35 -12.10
C THR A 215 2.14 -4.40 -10.58
N PRO A 216 1.30 -5.22 -9.94
CA PRO A 216 1.37 -5.47 -8.51
C PRO A 216 2.75 -5.93 -8.03
N GLU A 217 3.51 -6.59 -8.89
CA GLU A 217 4.88 -7.04 -8.60
C GLU A 217 5.88 -5.87 -8.53
N ASP A 218 5.74 -4.85 -9.39
CA ASP A 218 6.57 -3.64 -9.32
C ASP A 218 6.45 -2.98 -7.93
N ILE A 219 5.22 -2.93 -7.39
CA ILE A 219 4.97 -2.38 -6.05
C ILE A 219 5.46 -3.32 -4.94
N ALA A 220 5.28 -4.62 -5.12
CA ALA A 220 5.76 -5.61 -4.16
C ALA A 220 7.29 -5.58 -4.00
N ASN A 221 8.03 -5.40 -5.09
CA ASN A 221 9.49 -5.27 -5.08
C ASN A 221 9.94 -4.05 -4.26
N ALA A 222 9.23 -2.92 -4.41
CA ALA A 222 9.48 -1.73 -3.60
C ALA A 222 9.17 -1.97 -2.09
N CYS A 223 8.08 -2.68 -1.78
CA CYS A 223 7.75 -3.07 -0.40
C CYS A 223 8.86 -3.95 0.21
N ILE A 224 9.34 -4.95 -0.55
CA ILE A 224 10.43 -5.84 -0.12
C ILE A 224 11.70 -5.03 0.13
N PHE A 225 12.10 -4.13 -0.79
CA PHE A 225 13.25 -3.26 -0.60
C PHE A 225 13.13 -2.42 0.67
N LEU A 226 12.01 -1.71 0.86
CA LEU A 226 11.80 -0.86 2.03
C LEU A 226 11.74 -1.64 3.35
N SER A 227 11.34 -2.90 3.33
CA SER A 227 11.32 -3.75 4.53
C SER A 227 12.62 -4.52 4.76
N SER A 228 13.57 -4.40 3.86
CA SER A 228 14.85 -5.11 3.88
C SER A 228 15.91 -4.45 4.76
N ALA A 229 16.99 -5.16 5.03
CA ALA A 229 18.18 -4.61 5.68
C ALA A 229 18.94 -3.60 4.79
N ASN A 230 18.72 -3.66 3.46
CA ASN A 230 19.36 -2.74 2.50
C ASN A 230 18.78 -1.32 2.57
N SER A 231 17.64 -1.13 3.23
CA SER A 231 16.99 0.17 3.47
C SER A 231 17.06 0.60 4.94
N SER A 232 18.01 0.09 5.72
CA SER A 232 18.10 0.31 7.17
C SER A 232 18.24 1.78 7.57
N TRP A 233 18.72 2.64 6.67
CA TRP A 233 18.85 4.10 6.87
C TRP A 233 17.72 4.90 6.18
N ILE A 234 16.69 4.22 5.67
CA ILE A 234 15.57 4.85 4.98
C ILE A 234 14.34 4.81 5.88
N THR A 235 13.93 5.99 6.37
CA THR A 235 12.67 6.20 7.10
C THR A 235 12.15 7.60 6.81
N GLY A 236 10.82 7.77 6.78
CA GLY A 236 10.16 9.05 6.48
C GLY A 236 10.11 9.40 4.98
N THR A 237 10.56 8.50 4.10
CA THR A 237 10.52 8.75 2.66
C THR A 237 9.18 8.35 2.04
N ALA A 238 8.86 8.98 0.90
CA ALA A 238 7.82 8.55 -0.02
C ALA A 238 8.50 8.30 -1.37
N ILE A 239 8.75 7.03 -1.69
CA ILE A 239 9.37 6.67 -2.98
C ILE A 239 8.30 6.57 -4.06
N GLU A 240 8.61 7.12 -5.23
CA GLU A 240 7.72 7.10 -6.40
C GLU A 240 7.97 5.85 -7.23
N VAL A 241 6.92 5.05 -7.41
CA VAL A 241 6.93 3.82 -8.23
C VAL A 241 5.81 3.95 -9.27
N HIS A 242 6.07 4.73 -10.29
CA HIS A 242 5.06 5.15 -11.28
C HIS A 242 5.55 5.19 -12.74
N GLY A 243 6.73 4.61 -13.01
CA GLY A 243 7.25 4.52 -14.37
C GLY A 243 7.67 5.85 -15.02
N GLY A 244 8.05 6.86 -14.19
CA GLY A 244 8.41 8.21 -14.61
C GLY A 244 7.25 9.21 -14.54
N GLY A 245 6.06 8.79 -14.03
CA GLY A 245 4.87 9.64 -13.94
C GLY A 245 4.14 9.77 -15.28
N GLU A 246 3.75 10.97 -15.64
CA GLU A 246 3.09 11.31 -16.89
C GLU A 246 3.81 12.48 -17.53
N SER A 247 3.96 12.45 -18.84
CA SER A 247 4.47 13.60 -19.59
C SER A 247 3.52 14.79 -19.42
N PRO A 248 4.04 16.01 -19.25
CA PRO A 248 3.21 17.20 -19.19
C PRO A 248 2.31 17.31 -20.42
N ALA A 249 1.01 17.54 -20.19
CA ALA A 249 0.01 17.51 -21.28
C ALA A 249 0.28 18.52 -22.40
N TYR A 250 0.94 19.66 -22.09
CA TYR A 250 1.25 20.66 -23.09
C TYR A 250 2.21 20.15 -24.21
N LEU A 251 3.04 19.15 -23.91
CA LEU A 251 3.96 18.56 -24.89
C LEU A 251 3.22 17.83 -26.01
N ASN A 252 1.96 17.42 -25.76
CA ASN A 252 1.11 16.85 -26.82
C ASN A 252 0.61 17.90 -27.82
N SER A 253 0.60 19.18 -27.42
CA SER A 253 0.13 20.32 -28.24
C SER A 253 1.28 21.18 -28.75
N ALA A 254 2.36 21.30 -27.99
CA ALA A 254 3.53 22.05 -28.38
C ALA A 254 4.46 21.19 -29.29
N LYS A 255 4.99 21.79 -30.33
CA LYS A 255 6.03 21.25 -31.19
C LYS A 255 7.29 22.10 -31.03
N PRO A 256 8.06 21.93 -29.93
CA PRO A 256 9.31 22.67 -29.76
C PRO A 256 10.23 22.33 -30.95
N LYS A 257 10.87 23.37 -31.50
CA LYS A 257 11.85 23.21 -32.59
C LYS A 257 13.17 22.67 -32.06
#